data_b42e83f424ad42123b9114d43f739e26
#
_entry.id   b42e83f424ad42123b9114d43f739e26
#
_cell.length_a   1.000
_cell.length_b   1.000
_cell.length_c   1.000
_cell.angle_alpha   90.00
_cell.angle_beta   90.00
_cell.angle_gamma   90.00
#
_symmetry.space_group_name_H-M   'P 1'
#
loop_
_entity.id
_entity.type
_entity.pdbx_description
1 polymer ?
#
loop_
_entity_poly.entity_id
_entity_poly.type
_entity_poly.pdbx_seq_one_letter_code
_entity_poly.pdbx_strand_id
1 'polypeptide(L)'
;GMGPLALGTDGGGSIRIPASFCGIYGLKPSFGRVPHGPGFPGWQHVSVTGPMTRTVRDAALMLDALAGPDDRDRWSLPSDGGPPFLAACEGGLEGWSVGWSADLGYARVDPEVAELCGAAAEQFEGLGCHVEVVTPSWENPEEIFRTLSAAESYAAWRERLEDSADQLDPSFVAVLKYGHTITIDQYMDATQRRKDLWTDVQRFLARFDLLITPTVAVPPFP
;
A
#
# COMPACT_ATOMS: atom_id res chain seq x y z
N GLY A 1 -7.23 -18.73 -8.59
CA GLY A 1 -6.61 -19.74 -9.23
C GLY A 1 -6.53 -19.80 -10.74
N MET A 2 -6.71 -18.69 -11.52
CA MET A 2 -6.57 -18.75 -12.98
C MET A 2 -5.12 -18.75 -13.49
N GLY A 3 -4.17 -18.23 -12.68
CA GLY A 3 -2.75 -18.22 -13.01
C GLY A 3 -1.85 -18.30 -11.79
N PRO A 4 -0.56 -18.64 -11.96
CA PRO A 4 0.41 -18.69 -10.86
C PRO A 4 0.88 -17.29 -10.44
N LEU A 5 0.88 -16.34 -11.35
CA LEU A 5 1.34 -14.96 -11.17
C LEU A 5 0.26 -14.01 -11.67
N ALA A 6 0.10 -12.87 -11.01
CA ALA A 6 -0.76 -11.77 -11.46
C ALA A 6 -0.07 -10.44 -11.17
N LEU A 7 -0.35 -9.47 -12.03
CA LEU A 7 0.05 -8.08 -11.84
C LEU A 7 -1.14 -7.31 -11.31
N GLY A 8 -0.95 -6.57 -10.21
CA GLY A 8 -1.95 -5.69 -9.65
C GLY A 8 -1.48 -4.24 -9.59
N THR A 9 -2.40 -3.33 -9.29
CA THR A 9 -2.10 -1.94 -8.93
C THR A 9 -2.63 -1.66 -7.53
N ASP A 10 -1.97 -0.80 -6.77
CA ASP A 10 -2.32 -0.48 -5.39
C ASP A 10 -2.11 1.01 -5.13
N GLY A 11 -3.21 1.72 -4.95
CA GLY A 11 -3.20 3.12 -4.52
C GLY A 11 -3.80 3.28 -3.11
N GLY A 12 -4.68 2.37 -2.71
CA GLY A 12 -5.35 2.34 -1.41
C GLY A 12 -5.48 0.95 -0.81
N GLY A 13 -4.66 -0.02 -1.25
CA GLY A 13 -4.68 -1.39 -0.78
C GLY A 13 -5.07 -2.42 -1.84
N SER A 14 -5.23 -2.04 -3.11
CA SER A 14 -5.80 -2.91 -4.15
C SER A 14 -4.93 -4.11 -4.57
N ILE A 15 -3.68 -4.22 -4.14
CA ILE A 15 -2.87 -5.45 -4.14
C ILE A 15 -3.01 -6.16 -2.79
N ARG A 16 -2.78 -5.45 -1.70
CA ARG A 16 -2.64 -6.00 -0.34
C ARG A 16 -3.96 -6.55 0.19
N ILE A 17 -5.06 -5.83 0.05
CA ILE A 17 -6.39 -6.24 0.53
C ILE A 17 -6.85 -7.55 -0.15
N PRO A 18 -6.92 -7.64 -1.50
CA PRO A 18 -7.32 -8.88 -2.14
C PRO A 18 -6.32 -10.03 -1.93
N ALA A 19 -5.02 -9.74 -1.78
CA ALA A 19 -4.05 -10.77 -1.44
C ALA A 19 -4.35 -11.38 -0.07
N SER A 20 -4.64 -10.56 0.94
CA SER A 20 -5.04 -11.01 2.28
C SER A 20 -6.30 -11.88 2.24
N PHE A 21 -7.35 -11.43 1.55
CA PHE A 21 -8.61 -12.16 1.46
C PHE A 21 -8.53 -13.47 0.65
N CYS A 22 -7.60 -13.55 -0.30
CA CYS A 22 -7.39 -14.74 -1.12
C CYS A 22 -6.31 -15.69 -0.59
N GLY A 23 -5.66 -15.36 0.53
CA GLY A 23 -4.58 -16.17 1.11
C GLY A 23 -3.38 -16.30 0.17
N ILE A 24 -3.01 -15.22 -0.52
CA ILE A 24 -1.84 -15.15 -1.41
C ILE A 24 -0.89 -14.04 -0.95
N TYR A 25 0.32 -14.03 -1.50
CA TYR A 25 1.28 -12.95 -1.29
C TYR A 25 1.01 -11.79 -2.25
N GLY A 26 0.93 -10.57 -1.73
CA GLY A 26 0.80 -9.34 -2.50
C GLY A 26 1.85 -8.32 -2.08
N LEU A 27 2.67 -7.87 -3.01
CA LEU A 27 3.69 -6.87 -2.75
C LEU A 27 3.34 -5.53 -3.39
N LYS A 28 3.15 -4.53 -2.56
CA LYS A 28 3.13 -3.13 -2.98
C LYS A 28 4.56 -2.57 -2.87
N PRO A 29 5.33 -2.47 -3.95
CA PRO A 29 6.68 -1.92 -3.88
C PRO A 29 6.67 -0.43 -3.53
N SER A 30 7.84 0.12 -3.28
CA SER A 30 8.01 1.57 -3.14
C SER A 30 7.58 2.27 -4.43
N PHE A 31 7.03 3.48 -4.28
CA PHE A 31 6.62 4.31 -5.41
C PHE A 31 7.80 4.54 -6.37
N GLY A 32 7.57 4.32 -7.66
CA GLY A 32 8.59 4.43 -8.69
C GLY A 32 9.51 3.21 -8.85
N ARG A 33 9.43 2.19 -7.99
CA ARG A 33 10.27 0.97 -8.12
C ARG A 33 9.89 0.16 -9.36
N VAL A 34 8.61 0.04 -9.65
CA VAL A 34 8.07 -0.49 -10.90
C VAL A 34 7.52 0.68 -11.69
N PRO A 35 8.01 0.93 -12.90
CA PRO A 35 7.51 2.01 -13.75
C PRO A 35 6.02 1.90 -14.00
N HIS A 36 5.33 3.02 -13.96
CA HIS A 36 3.88 3.11 -14.10
C HIS A 36 3.52 4.15 -15.16
N GLY A 37 3.69 3.82 -16.40
CA GLY A 37 3.40 4.76 -17.48
C GLY A 37 2.78 4.12 -18.71
N PRO A 38 2.04 4.87 -19.53
CA PRO A 38 1.08 5.89 -19.16
C PRO A 38 -0.05 5.28 -18.33
N GLY A 39 -0.16 5.74 -17.09
CA GLY A 39 -1.02 5.10 -16.10
C GLY A 39 -2.48 5.50 -16.18
N PHE A 40 -3.26 4.92 -15.28
CA PHE A 40 -4.64 5.26 -15.03
C PHE A 40 -4.75 6.75 -14.64
N PRO A 41 -5.64 7.52 -15.26
CA PRO A 41 -5.82 8.93 -14.91
C PRO A 41 -6.31 9.09 -13.46
N GLY A 42 -5.67 9.97 -12.70
CA GLY A 42 -5.85 10.11 -11.26
C GLY A 42 -4.90 9.18 -10.46
N TRP A 43 -4.75 9.46 -9.18
CA TRP A 43 -3.94 8.67 -8.25
C TRP A 43 -2.43 8.58 -8.64
N GLN A 44 -1.95 9.55 -9.40
CA GLN A 44 -0.60 9.52 -9.98
C GLN A 44 0.53 9.53 -8.94
N HIS A 45 0.23 9.96 -7.71
CA HIS A 45 1.23 10.08 -6.64
C HIS A 45 1.15 8.97 -5.59
N VAL A 46 0.24 8.01 -5.74
CA VAL A 46 0.05 6.94 -4.76
C VAL A 46 -0.08 5.55 -5.40
N SER A 47 -0.55 5.46 -6.65
CA SER A 47 -0.72 4.18 -7.32
C SER A 47 0.63 3.58 -7.71
N VAL A 48 0.82 2.31 -7.39
CA VAL A 48 1.99 1.51 -7.78
C VAL A 48 1.54 0.20 -8.39
N THR A 49 2.39 -0.36 -9.24
CA THR A 49 2.21 -1.69 -9.82
C THR A 49 3.05 -2.69 -9.06
N GLY A 50 2.52 -3.90 -8.83
CA GLY A 50 3.26 -4.91 -8.09
C GLY A 50 2.73 -6.33 -8.26
N PRO A 51 3.52 -7.33 -7.84
CA PRO A 51 3.20 -8.74 -8.00
C PRO A 51 2.17 -9.24 -6.97
N MET A 52 1.32 -10.16 -7.43
CA MET A 52 0.43 -10.99 -6.62
C MET A 52 0.70 -12.45 -6.97
N THR A 53 1.16 -13.24 -6.01
CA THR A 53 1.71 -14.58 -6.24
C THR A 53 1.38 -15.51 -5.08
N ARG A 54 1.65 -16.82 -5.24
CA ARG A 54 1.47 -17.77 -4.14
C ARG A 54 2.64 -17.82 -3.17
N THR A 55 3.84 -17.44 -3.62
CA THR A 55 5.04 -17.47 -2.79
C THR A 55 5.80 -16.14 -2.85
N VAL A 56 6.57 -15.85 -1.79
CA VAL A 56 7.46 -14.68 -1.75
C VAL A 56 8.52 -14.73 -2.84
N ARG A 57 9.06 -15.91 -3.12
CA ARG A 57 10.09 -16.12 -4.16
C ARG A 57 9.57 -15.79 -5.56
N ASP A 58 8.32 -16.18 -5.86
CA ASP A 58 7.69 -15.83 -7.14
C ASP A 58 7.48 -14.31 -7.27
N ALA A 59 7.11 -13.64 -6.16
CA ALA A 59 6.98 -12.19 -6.15
C ALA A 59 8.34 -11.49 -6.34
N ALA A 60 9.38 -11.97 -5.70
CA ALA A 60 10.74 -11.45 -5.85
C ALA A 60 11.24 -11.61 -7.29
N LEU A 61 11.07 -12.80 -7.88
CA LEU A 61 11.41 -13.06 -9.29
C LEU A 61 10.63 -12.17 -10.25
N MET A 62 9.32 -11.97 -9.98
CA MET A 62 8.49 -11.09 -10.78
C MET A 62 8.93 -9.63 -10.63
N LEU A 63 9.32 -9.22 -9.41
CA LEU A 63 9.82 -7.86 -9.16
C LEU A 63 11.15 -7.61 -9.87
N ASP A 64 12.06 -8.59 -9.94
CA ASP A 64 13.30 -8.51 -10.72
C ASP A 64 13.04 -8.22 -12.20
N ALA A 65 11.95 -8.75 -12.74
CA ALA A 65 11.57 -8.52 -14.13
C ALA A 65 10.84 -7.18 -14.37
N LEU A 66 10.19 -6.63 -13.33
CA LEU A 66 9.34 -5.44 -13.43
C LEU A 66 10.05 -4.16 -13.01
N ALA A 67 11.01 -4.25 -12.08
CA ALA A 67 11.69 -3.09 -11.50
C ALA A 67 12.76 -2.53 -12.44
N GLY A 68 12.96 -1.23 -12.38
CA GLY A 68 14.02 -0.55 -13.11
C GLY A 68 13.53 0.78 -13.71
N PRO A 69 14.44 1.58 -14.28
CA PRO A 69 14.10 2.86 -14.87
C PRO A 69 13.35 2.68 -16.20
N ASP A 70 12.42 3.58 -16.48
CA ASP A 70 11.72 3.69 -17.77
C ASP A 70 11.46 5.17 -18.06
N ASP A 71 11.98 5.66 -19.20
CA ASP A 71 11.88 7.08 -19.60
C ASP A 71 10.43 7.56 -19.81
N ARG A 72 9.47 6.64 -19.93
CA ARG A 72 8.03 6.96 -20.02
C ARG A 72 7.41 7.28 -18.66
N ASP A 73 8.08 6.92 -17.57
CA ASP A 73 7.67 7.24 -16.20
C ASP A 73 8.70 8.15 -15.53
N ARG A 74 8.36 9.43 -15.46
CA ARG A 74 9.22 10.46 -14.82
C ARG A 74 9.52 10.19 -13.33
N TRP A 75 8.77 9.26 -12.71
CA TRP A 75 8.92 8.91 -11.31
C TRP A 75 9.66 7.59 -11.12
N SER A 76 10.00 6.88 -12.20
CA SER A 76 10.73 5.63 -12.08
C SER A 76 12.08 5.84 -11.41
N LEU A 77 12.39 4.96 -10.44
CA LEU A 77 13.64 5.02 -9.71
C LEU A 77 14.79 4.49 -10.58
N PRO A 78 15.96 5.09 -10.49
CA PRO A 78 17.15 4.52 -11.14
C PRO A 78 17.46 3.15 -10.58
N SER A 79 18.16 2.32 -11.36
CA SER A 79 18.75 1.09 -10.82
C SER A 79 19.84 1.46 -9.80
N ASP A 80 19.73 0.89 -8.60
CA ASP A 80 20.73 1.08 -7.55
C ASP A 80 21.92 0.11 -7.68
N GLY A 81 21.91 -0.77 -8.69
CA GLY A 81 22.95 -1.77 -8.90
C GLY A 81 23.02 -2.84 -7.81
N GLY A 82 22.02 -2.91 -6.95
CA GLY A 82 21.90 -3.93 -5.90
C GLY A 82 21.69 -5.34 -6.47
N PRO A 83 21.78 -6.37 -5.60
CA PRO A 83 21.50 -7.75 -6.00
C PRO A 83 20.03 -7.90 -6.41
N PRO A 84 19.71 -8.93 -7.21
CA PRO A 84 18.32 -9.26 -7.53
C PRO A 84 17.47 -9.43 -6.27
N PHE A 85 16.20 -9.04 -6.32
CA PHE A 85 15.25 -9.23 -5.20
C PHE A 85 15.09 -10.70 -4.81
N LEU A 86 15.20 -11.60 -5.78
CA LEU A 86 15.20 -13.04 -5.52
C LEU A 86 16.33 -13.45 -4.57
N ALA A 87 17.50 -12.84 -4.66
CA ALA A 87 18.64 -13.13 -3.78
C ALA A 87 18.37 -12.71 -2.32
N ALA A 88 17.54 -11.69 -2.09
CA ALA A 88 17.14 -11.27 -0.75
C ALA A 88 16.33 -12.35 0.00
N CYS A 89 15.69 -13.27 -0.71
CA CYS A 89 14.96 -14.38 -0.10
C CYS A 89 15.85 -15.42 0.61
N GLU A 90 17.16 -15.38 0.38
CA GLU A 90 18.15 -16.24 1.02
C GLU A 90 18.79 -15.59 2.27
N GLY A 91 18.46 -14.35 2.56
CA GLY A 91 18.95 -13.62 3.71
C GLY A 91 18.29 -14.05 5.03
N GLY A 92 18.96 -13.75 6.15
CA GLY A 92 18.40 -13.87 7.50
C GLY A 92 17.90 -12.52 8.03
N LEU A 93 17.20 -12.58 9.17
CA LEU A 93 16.65 -11.41 9.86
C LEU A 93 17.28 -11.25 11.26
N GLU A 94 18.33 -12.00 11.59
CA GLU A 94 18.95 -11.98 12.90
C GLU A 94 19.39 -10.55 13.29
N GLY A 95 18.98 -10.11 14.47
CA GLY A 95 19.29 -8.79 15.01
C GLY A 95 18.39 -7.65 14.49
N TRP A 96 17.42 -7.92 13.61
CA TRP A 96 16.50 -6.88 13.14
C TRP A 96 15.55 -6.43 14.24
N SER A 97 15.25 -5.14 14.26
CA SER A 97 14.27 -4.52 15.15
C SER A 97 12.91 -4.44 14.45
N VAL A 98 11.91 -5.08 15.05
CA VAL A 98 10.56 -5.20 14.47
C VAL A 98 9.55 -4.56 15.41
N GLY A 99 8.82 -3.55 14.93
CA GLY A 99 7.66 -3.01 15.62
C GLY A 99 6.41 -3.86 15.27
N TRP A 100 5.64 -4.28 16.27
CA TRP A 100 4.33 -4.88 16.09
C TRP A 100 3.25 -3.92 16.58
N SER A 101 2.28 -3.59 15.73
CA SER A 101 1.10 -2.82 16.09
C SER A 101 -0.16 -3.47 15.58
N ALA A 102 -1.06 -3.81 16.50
CA ALA A 102 -2.32 -4.47 16.13
C ALA A 102 -3.28 -3.52 15.39
N ASP A 103 -3.23 -2.22 15.67
CA ASP A 103 -4.26 -1.27 15.24
C ASP A 103 -3.73 0.12 14.83
N LEU A 104 -2.41 0.32 14.87
CA LEU A 104 -1.75 1.62 14.62
C LEU A 104 -2.24 2.75 15.55
N GLY A 105 -2.94 2.42 16.66
CA GLY A 105 -3.52 3.37 17.60
C GLY A 105 -4.84 4.00 17.16
N TYR A 106 -5.38 3.67 15.99
CA TYR A 106 -6.63 4.24 15.49
C TYR A 106 -7.58 3.25 14.80
N ALA A 107 -7.12 2.09 14.37
CA ALA A 107 -7.95 1.15 13.63
C ALA A 107 -8.77 0.27 14.59
N ARG A 108 -10.02 -0.03 14.21
CA ARG A 108 -10.85 -1.03 14.89
C ARG A 108 -10.63 -2.38 14.21
N VAL A 109 -9.83 -3.23 14.83
CA VAL A 109 -9.46 -4.54 14.28
C VAL A 109 -10.30 -5.62 14.95
N ASP A 110 -10.80 -6.57 14.15
CA ASP A 110 -11.47 -7.77 14.64
C ASP A 110 -10.52 -8.56 15.54
N PRO A 111 -11.02 -9.06 16.72
CA PRO A 111 -10.17 -9.78 17.66
C PRO A 111 -9.49 -11.02 17.07
N GLU A 112 -10.15 -11.77 16.18
CA GLU A 112 -9.57 -12.92 15.50
C GLU A 112 -8.39 -12.51 14.61
N VAL A 113 -8.54 -11.41 13.86
CA VAL A 113 -7.46 -10.86 13.01
C VAL A 113 -6.28 -10.39 13.87
N ALA A 114 -6.56 -9.69 14.97
CA ALA A 114 -5.51 -9.21 15.88
C ALA A 114 -4.73 -10.36 16.51
N GLU A 115 -5.42 -11.43 16.95
CA GLU A 115 -4.80 -12.63 17.55
C GLU A 115 -3.91 -13.35 16.52
N LEU A 116 -4.44 -13.66 15.33
CA LEU A 116 -3.71 -14.36 14.28
C LEU A 116 -2.46 -13.57 13.82
N CYS A 117 -2.61 -12.25 13.63
CA CYS A 117 -1.49 -11.41 13.21
C CYS A 117 -0.47 -11.22 14.35
N GLY A 118 -0.91 -11.17 15.61
CA GLY A 118 -0.03 -11.13 16.78
C GLY A 118 0.82 -12.39 16.89
N ALA A 119 0.19 -13.56 16.78
CA ALA A 119 0.89 -14.84 16.77
C ALA A 119 1.89 -14.96 15.60
N ALA A 120 1.58 -14.37 14.44
CA ALA A 120 2.52 -14.30 13.32
C ALA A 120 3.69 -13.35 13.60
N ALA A 121 3.45 -12.22 14.26
CA ALA A 121 4.51 -11.28 14.65
C ALA A 121 5.49 -11.89 15.66
N GLU A 122 5.00 -12.70 16.61
CA GLU A 122 5.85 -13.42 17.59
C GLU A 122 6.82 -14.40 16.92
N GLN A 123 6.50 -14.94 15.73
CA GLN A 123 7.40 -15.85 15.01
C GLN A 123 8.73 -15.17 14.60
N PHE A 124 8.74 -13.84 14.50
CA PHE A 124 9.97 -13.10 14.18
C PHE A 124 11.04 -13.20 15.29
N GLU A 125 10.63 -13.41 16.55
CA GLU A 125 11.58 -13.69 17.64
C GLU A 125 12.32 -15.01 17.39
N GLY A 126 11.61 -16.03 16.89
CA GLY A 126 12.21 -17.31 16.49
C GLY A 126 13.17 -17.21 15.30
N LEU A 127 13.11 -16.11 14.52
CA LEU A 127 14.03 -15.78 13.44
C LEU A 127 15.22 -14.91 13.90
N GLY A 128 15.33 -14.64 15.20
CA GLY A 128 16.39 -13.82 15.79
C GLY A 128 16.14 -12.31 15.77
N CYS A 129 14.91 -11.87 15.51
CA CYS A 129 14.54 -10.47 15.58
C CYS A 129 14.23 -10.01 17.01
N HIS A 130 14.35 -8.71 17.25
CA HIS A 130 13.85 -8.04 18.45
C HIS A 130 12.47 -7.48 18.16
N VAL A 131 11.41 -8.08 18.72
CA VAL A 131 10.02 -7.65 18.51
C VAL A 131 9.57 -6.75 19.65
N GLU A 132 9.09 -5.55 19.33
CA GLU A 132 8.52 -4.58 20.28
C GLU A 132 7.06 -4.31 19.93
N VAL A 133 6.15 -4.44 20.90
CA VAL A 133 4.75 -3.99 20.75
C VAL A 133 4.72 -2.48 20.80
N VAL A 134 4.18 -1.85 19.77
CA VAL A 134 4.22 -0.40 19.60
C VAL A 134 2.86 0.18 19.21
N THR A 135 2.62 1.41 19.66
CA THR A 135 1.48 2.20 19.19
C THR A 135 2.03 3.48 18.59
N PRO A 136 2.03 3.63 17.26
CA PRO A 136 2.45 4.88 16.63
C PRO A 136 1.56 6.05 17.06
N SER A 137 2.14 7.25 17.10
CA SER A 137 1.45 8.47 17.53
C SER A 137 0.95 9.35 16.38
N TRP A 138 1.07 8.89 15.13
CA TRP A 138 0.56 9.65 13.98
C TRP A 138 -0.96 9.61 13.89
N GLU A 139 -1.54 10.58 13.21
CA GLU A 139 -2.98 10.65 13.00
C GLU A 139 -3.49 9.57 12.05
N ASN A 140 -4.80 9.25 12.14
CA ASN A 140 -5.46 8.40 11.15
C ASN A 140 -5.43 9.08 9.75
N PRO A 141 -4.80 8.46 8.75
CA PRO A 141 -4.64 9.06 7.42
C PRO A 141 -5.90 8.99 6.53
N GLU A 142 -7.01 8.46 7.02
CA GLU A 142 -8.22 8.21 6.23
C GLU A 142 -8.74 9.47 5.54
N GLU A 143 -8.83 10.57 6.27
CA GLU A 143 -9.34 11.83 5.72
C GLU A 143 -8.40 12.41 4.65
N ILE A 144 -7.08 12.35 4.90
CA ILE A 144 -6.04 12.74 3.93
C ILE A 144 -6.22 11.95 2.64
N PHE A 145 -6.27 10.63 2.76
CA PHE A 145 -6.41 9.73 1.62
C PHE A 145 -7.71 9.98 0.87
N ARG A 146 -8.84 10.08 1.57
CA ARG A 146 -10.16 10.29 0.98
C ARG A 146 -10.24 11.62 0.21
N THR A 147 -9.70 12.69 0.77
CA THR A 147 -9.68 14.00 0.12
C THR A 147 -8.83 13.99 -1.15
N LEU A 148 -7.58 13.53 -1.08
CA LEU A 148 -6.68 13.52 -2.22
C LEU A 148 -7.20 12.61 -3.33
N SER A 149 -7.57 11.36 -2.99
CA SER A 149 -8.01 10.37 -3.98
C SER A 149 -9.33 10.75 -4.66
N ALA A 150 -10.28 11.32 -3.92
CA ALA A 150 -11.56 11.73 -4.50
C ALA A 150 -11.40 12.95 -5.42
N ALA A 151 -10.60 13.95 -5.04
CA ALA A 151 -10.34 15.11 -5.89
C ALA A 151 -9.63 14.71 -7.19
N GLU A 152 -8.60 13.86 -7.12
CA GLU A 152 -7.88 13.36 -8.30
C GLU A 152 -8.78 12.48 -9.18
N SER A 153 -9.61 11.63 -8.58
CA SER A 153 -10.59 10.82 -9.32
C SER A 153 -11.61 11.71 -10.05
N TYR A 154 -12.16 12.71 -9.39
CA TYR A 154 -13.08 13.65 -10.03
C TYR A 154 -12.41 14.39 -11.20
N ALA A 155 -11.22 14.92 -11.00
CA ALA A 155 -10.48 15.62 -12.04
C ALA A 155 -10.25 14.74 -13.29
N ALA A 156 -10.02 13.45 -13.09
CA ALA A 156 -9.76 12.48 -14.16
C ALA A 156 -11.04 11.96 -14.87
N TRP A 157 -12.17 11.91 -14.15
CA TRP A 157 -13.38 11.22 -14.62
C TRP A 157 -14.61 12.12 -14.79
N ARG A 158 -14.50 13.45 -14.55
CA ARG A 158 -15.61 14.38 -14.58
C ARG A 158 -16.42 14.33 -15.88
N GLU A 159 -15.76 14.24 -17.03
CA GLU A 159 -16.44 14.18 -18.32
C GLU A 159 -17.29 12.90 -18.46
N ARG A 160 -16.74 11.75 -18.01
CA ARG A 160 -17.50 10.49 -17.98
C ARG A 160 -18.62 10.48 -16.97
N LEU A 161 -18.47 11.22 -15.85
CA LEU A 161 -19.54 11.37 -14.88
C LEU A 161 -20.72 12.12 -15.47
N GLU A 162 -20.48 13.14 -16.30
CA GLU A 162 -21.52 13.90 -16.97
C GLU A 162 -22.25 13.07 -18.07
N ASP A 163 -21.48 12.30 -18.85
CA ASP A 163 -21.98 11.60 -20.02
C ASP A 163 -22.52 10.18 -19.75
N SER A 164 -22.05 9.51 -18.72
CA SER A 164 -22.23 8.05 -18.55
C SER A 164 -22.28 7.60 -17.09
N ALA A 165 -22.83 8.43 -16.20
CA ALA A 165 -22.91 8.13 -14.75
C ALA A 165 -23.67 6.82 -14.45
N ASP A 166 -24.64 6.45 -15.31
CA ASP A 166 -25.44 5.23 -15.20
C ASP A 166 -24.67 3.94 -15.53
N GLN A 167 -23.50 4.07 -16.18
CA GLN A 167 -22.61 2.97 -16.52
C GLN A 167 -21.49 2.78 -15.49
N LEU A 168 -21.36 3.69 -14.52
CA LEU A 168 -20.35 3.64 -13.46
C LEU A 168 -20.93 2.97 -12.21
N ASP A 169 -20.05 2.32 -11.44
CA ASP A 169 -20.43 1.79 -10.14
C ASP A 169 -20.98 2.92 -9.23
N PRO A 170 -22.13 2.73 -8.57
CA PRO A 170 -22.74 3.78 -7.74
C PRO A 170 -21.84 4.28 -6.61
N SER A 171 -21.00 3.43 -6.03
CA SER A 171 -20.04 3.83 -4.99
C SER A 171 -18.96 4.73 -5.56
N PHE A 172 -18.48 4.44 -6.77
CA PHE A 172 -17.51 5.28 -7.46
C PHE A 172 -18.12 6.64 -7.86
N VAL A 173 -19.37 6.65 -8.34
CA VAL A 173 -20.13 7.92 -8.59
C VAL A 173 -20.21 8.77 -7.33
N ALA A 174 -20.43 8.15 -6.15
CA ALA A 174 -20.44 8.88 -4.88
C ALA A 174 -19.07 9.51 -4.56
N VAL A 175 -17.97 8.78 -4.81
CA VAL A 175 -16.60 9.30 -4.67
C VAL A 175 -16.36 10.49 -5.61
N LEU A 176 -16.77 10.39 -6.87
CA LEU A 176 -16.62 11.49 -7.84
C LEU A 176 -17.42 12.73 -7.43
N LYS A 177 -18.66 12.54 -6.98
CA LYS A 177 -19.50 13.65 -6.47
C LYS A 177 -18.87 14.32 -5.24
N TYR A 178 -18.32 13.54 -4.32
CA TYR A 178 -17.58 14.09 -3.18
C TYR A 178 -16.34 14.85 -3.65
N GLY A 179 -15.56 14.28 -4.59
CA GLY A 179 -14.39 14.93 -5.17
C GLY A 179 -14.69 16.29 -5.81
N HIS A 180 -15.87 16.44 -6.43
CA HIS A 180 -16.35 17.70 -6.97
C HIS A 180 -16.52 18.81 -5.90
N THR A 181 -16.82 18.44 -4.67
CA THR A 181 -17.02 19.40 -3.58
C THR A 181 -15.73 19.88 -2.91
N ILE A 182 -14.61 19.22 -3.19
CA ILE A 182 -13.32 19.51 -2.55
C ILE A 182 -12.75 20.82 -3.14
N THR A 183 -12.49 21.78 -2.28
CA THR A 183 -11.86 23.05 -2.67
C THR A 183 -10.34 22.87 -2.81
N ILE A 184 -9.71 23.82 -3.50
CA ILE A 184 -8.25 23.85 -3.62
C ILE A 184 -7.58 23.94 -2.24
N ASP A 185 -8.15 24.70 -1.32
CA ASP A 185 -7.61 24.86 0.03
C ASP A 185 -7.65 23.53 0.80
N GLN A 186 -8.77 22.79 0.71
CA GLN A 186 -8.88 21.46 1.32
C GLN A 186 -7.88 20.45 0.71
N TYR A 187 -7.69 20.50 -0.61
CA TYR A 187 -6.70 19.64 -1.28
C TYR A 187 -5.26 19.97 -0.85
N MET A 188 -4.93 21.26 -0.75
CA MET A 188 -3.61 21.71 -0.32
C MET A 188 -3.35 21.39 1.16
N ASP A 189 -4.35 21.54 2.02
CA ASP A 189 -4.26 21.15 3.43
C ASP A 189 -3.99 19.64 3.57
N ALA A 190 -4.78 18.81 2.89
CA ALA A 190 -4.56 17.36 2.87
C ALA A 190 -3.17 16.98 2.33
N THR A 191 -2.66 17.71 1.34
CA THR A 191 -1.31 17.53 0.80
C THR A 191 -0.24 17.85 1.85
N GLN A 192 -0.41 18.93 2.62
CA GLN A 192 0.51 19.29 3.70
C GLN A 192 0.46 18.26 4.83
N ARG A 193 -0.75 17.87 5.29
CA ARG A 193 -0.92 16.84 6.32
C ARG A 193 -0.29 15.50 5.89
N ARG A 194 -0.38 15.11 4.62
CA ARG A 194 0.32 13.93 4.09
C ARG A 194 1.84 14.04 4.24
N LYS A 195 2.41 15.21 4.01
CA LYS A 195 3.85 15.47 4.18
C LYS A 195 4.26 15.38 5.65
N ASP A 196 3.44 15.91 6.55
CA ASP A 196 3.69 15.87 7.99
C ASP A 196 3.61 14.42 8.49
N LEU A 197 2.60 13.67 8.08
CA LEU A 197 2.46 12.23 8.35
C LEU A 197 3.69 11.45 7.85
N TRP A 198 4.19 11.75 6.63
CA TRP A 198 5.43 11.13 6.13
C TRP A 198 6.60 11.35 7.09
N THR A 199 6.74 12.57 7.59
CA THR A 199 7.81 12.92 8.53
C THR A 199 7.70 12.13 9.84
N ASP A 200 6.49 11.99 10.37
CA ASP A 200 6.24 11.24 11.61
C ASP A 200 6.48 9.74 11.42
N VAL A 201 6.04 9.18 10.30
CA VAL A 201 6.31 7.79 9.94
C VAL A 201 7.81 7.53 9.78
N GLN A 202 8.57 8.44 9.14
CA GLN A 202 10.01 8.28 9.00
C GLN A 202 10.73 8.33 10.36
N ARG A 203 10.33 9.21 11.28
CA ARG A 203 10.88 9.26 12.64
C ARG A 203 10.61 7.98 13.41
N PHE A 204 9.42 7.43 13.25
CA PHE A 204 9.05 6.16 13.87
C PHE A 204 9.90 5.01 13.30
N LEU A 205 9.95 4.87 11.98
CA LEU A 205 10.69 3.82 11.28
C LEU A 205 12.22 3.94 11.44
N ALA A 206 12.75 5.08 11.87
CA ALA A 206 14.17 5.19 12.21
C ALA A 206 14.60 4.29 13.41
N ARG A 207 13.63 3.75 14.16
CA ARG A 207 13.85 2.83 15.29
C ARG A 207 13.71 1.36 14.91
N PHE A 208 13.11 1.06 13.77
CA PHE A 208 12.73 -0.29 13.36
C PHE A 208 13.12 -0.55 11.91
N ASP A 209 13.57 -1.76 11.65
CA ASP A 209 13.80 -2.25 10.29
C ASP A 209 12.47 -2.61 9.61
N LEU A 210 11.49 -3.09 10.40
CA LEU A 210 10.15 -3.45 9.94
C LEU A 210 9.08 -2.95 10.92
N LEU A 211 7.91 -2.64 10.36
CA LEU A 211 6.65 -2.50 11.10
C LEU A 211 5.68 -3.55 10.59
N ILE A 212 5.20 -4.40 11.49
CA ILE A 212 4.19 -5.42 11.21
C ILE A 212 2.83 -4.91 11.71
N THR A 213 1.81 -5.05 10.87
CA THR A 213 0.41 -4.73 11.20
C THR A 213 -0.51 -5.70 10.48
N PRO A 214 -1.77 -5.89 10.92
CA PRO A 214 -2.78 -6.53 10.10
C PRO A 214 -2.94 -5.83 8.74
N THR A 215 -3.01 -6.59 7.66
CA THR A 215 -3.23 -6.03 6.31
C THR A 215 -4.63 -5.43 6.17
N VAL A 216 -5.61 -6.07 6.79
CA VAL A 216 -7.02 -5.65 6.87
C VAL A 216 -7.54 -5.83 8.28
N ALA A 217 -8.53 -5.05 8.64
CA ALA A 217 -9.08 -5.03 9.99
C ALA A 217 -10.16 -6.11 10.24
N VAL A 218 -10.59 -6.82 9.21
CA VAL A 218 -11.70 -7.79 9.26
C VAL A 218 -11.34 -9.08 8.54
N PRO A 219 -11.91 -10.23 8.92
CA PRO A 219 -11.75 -11.46 8.15
C PRO A 219 -12.44 -11.35 6.78
N PRO A 220 -12.11 -12.25 5.82
CA PRO A 220 -12.80 -12.31 4.53
C PRO A 220 -14.31 -12.49 4.73
N PHE A 221 -15.08 -11.78 3.92
CA PHE A 221 -16.55 -11.83 3.91
C PHE A 221 -17.06 -12.41 2.58
N PRO A 222 -18.28 -12.99 2.55
CA PRO A 222 -18.89 -13.55 1.33
C PRO A 222 -19.10 -12.51 0.24
#